data_5dd68ec630b00d04ec156101e4389823
#
_entry.id   5dd68ec630b00d04ec156101e4389823
#
_cell.length_a   1.000
_cell.length_b   1.000
_cell.length_c   1.000
_cell.angle_alpha   90.00
_cell.angle_beta   90.00
_cell.angle_gamma   90.00
#
_symmetry.space_group_name_H-M   'P 1'
#
loop_
_entity.id
_entity.type
_entity.pdbx_description
1 polymer ?
#
loop_
_entity_poly.entity_id
_entity_poly.type
_entity_poly.pdbx_seq_one_letter_code
_entity_poly.pdbx_strand_id
1 'polypeptide(L)'
;MSGLPPGVDPVRVLREVRWRRNQFLSLLETLCRAESPSLDPVAHHAVQALLADNLAALGYAVRRLPAPRSGVHLYARPRRRRRGAPLQLIVGHYDTVWPAGTLATMPFAI
;
A
#
# COMPACT_ATOMS: atom_id res chain seq x y z
N MET A 1 7.09 -26.80 5.79
CA MET A 1 6.05 -26.44 4.78
C MET A 1 4.86 -25.87 5.53
N SER A 2 4.75 -24.58 5.59
CA SER A 2 3.59 -23.91 6.18
C SER A 2 2.47 -23.91 5.16
N GLY A 3 1.51 -24.83 5.32
CA GLY A 3 0.25 -24.79 4.60
C GLY A 3 -0.51 -23.49 4.91
N LEU A 4 -1.40 -23.08 4.01
CA LEU A 4 -2.32 -21.97 4.26
C LEU A 4 -3.09 -22.21 5.56
N PRO A 5 -3.45 -21.14 6.29
CA PRO A 5 -4.27 -21.26 7.50
C PRO A 5 -5.56 -22.05 7.20
N PRO A 6 -6.04 -22.85 8.14
CA PRO A 6 -7.30 -23.58 7.96
C PRO A 6 -8.43 -22.61 7.63
N GLY A 7 -9.19 -22.90 6.58
CA GLY A 7 -10.29 -22.07 6.09
C GLY A 7 -9.96 -21.10 4.95
N VAL A 8 -8.71 -21.04 4.49
CA VAL A 8 -8.34 -20.26 3.30
C VAL A 8 -8.36 -21.16 2.07
N ASP A 9 -9.28 -20.92 1.17
CA ASP A 9 -9.33 -21.58 -0.15
C ASP A 9 -8.52 -20.75 -1.17
N PRO A 10 -7.38 -21.26 -1.67
CA PRO A 10 -6.53 -20.54 -2.60
C PRO A 10 -7.22 -20.26 -3.94
N VAL A 11 -8.11 -21.14 -4.37
CA VAL A 11 -8.86 -20.96 -5.63
C VAL A 11 -9.83 -19.79 -5.50
N ARG A 12 -10.49 -19.68 -4.34
CA ARG A 12 -11.38 -18.55 -4.03
C ARG A 12 -10.61 -17.23 -3.97
N VAL A 13 -9.45 -17.23 -3.33
CA VAL A 13 -8.60 -16.04 -3.26
C VAL A 13 -8.15 -15.59 -4.65
N LEU A 14 -7.67 -16.53 -5.48
CA LEU A 14 -7.24 -16.23 -6.85
C LEU A 14 -8.39 -15.67 -7.69
N ARG A 15 -9.58 -16.25 -7.58
CA ARG A 15 -10.79 -15.76 -8.27
C ARG A 15 -11.13 -14.34 -7.85
N GLU A 16 -11.09 -14.04 -6.57
CA GLU A 16 -11.36 -12.70 -6.02
C GLU A 16 -10.35 -11.66 -6.52
N VAL A 17 -9.07 -12.01 -6.51
CA VAL A 17 -8.00 -11.14 -7.03
C VAL A 17 -8.21 -10.86 -8.53
N ARG A 18 -8.53 -11.88 -9.32
CA ARG A 18 -8.80 -11.71 -10.77
C ARG A 18 -10.03 -10.83 -11.02
N TRP A 19 -11.07 -11.02 -10.23
CA TRP A 19 -12.30 -10.21 -10.34
C TRP A 19 -12.04 -8.73 -10.01
N ARG A 20 -11.15 -8.44 -9.06
CA ARG A 20 -10.77 -7.07 -8.67
C ARG A 20 -9.62 -6.49 -9.48
N ARG A 21 -9.16 -7.16 -10.53
CA ARG A 21 -8.00 -6.72 -11.31
C ARG A 21 -8.07 -5.24 -11.72
N ASN A 22 -9.21 -4.79 -12.23
CA ASN A 22 -9.35 -3.40 -12.69
C ASN A 22 -9.28 -2.39 -11.54
N GLN A 23 -9.79 -2.74 -10.36
CA GLN A 23 -9.65 -1.91 -9.16
C GLN A 23 -8.17 -1.79 -8.74
N PHE A 24 -7.43 -2.88 -8.79
CA PHE A 24 -5.99 -2.87 -8.45
C PHE A 24 -5.20 -2.04 -9.45
N LEU A 25 -5.49 -2.15 -10.74
CA LEU A 25 -4.82 -1.36 -11.77
C LEU A 25 -5.13 0.14 -11.63
N SER A 26 -6.37 0.48 -11.35
CA SER A 26 -6.77 1.88 -11.10
C SER A 26 -6.09 2.46 -9.85
N LEU A 27 -6.01 1.70 -8.77
CA LEU A 27 -5.29 2.12 -7.57
C LEU A 27 -3.79 2.27 -7.84
N LEU A 28 -3.19 1.33 -8.57
CA LEU A 28 -1.78 1.38 -8.94
C LEU A 28 -1.49 2.63 -9.78
N GLU A 29 -2.31 2.92 -10.78
CA GLU A 29 -2.19 4.14 -11.59
C GLU A 29 -2.27 5.39 -10.73
N THR A 30 -3.23 5.47 -9.82
CA THR A 30 -3.40 6.60 -8.91
C THR A 30 -2.18 6.80 -8.02
N LEU A 31 -1.61 5.71 -7.48
CA LEU A 31 -0.38 5.75 -6.70
C LEU A 31 0.83 6.19 -7.53
N CYS A 32 0.96 5.69 -8.75
CA CYS A 32 2.05 6.09 -9.66
C CYS A 32 1.96 7.58 -10.03
N ARG A 33 0.76 8.09 -10.26
CA ARG A 33 0.54 9.51 -10.59
C ARG A 33 0.81 10.45 -9.41
N ALA A 34 0.73 9.96 -8.18
CA ALA A 34 1.13 10.68 -6.98
C ALA A 34 2.64 10.52 -6.77
N GLU A 35 3.44 11.04 -7.71
CA GLU A 35 4.90 10.92 -7.69
C GLU A 35 5.49 11.22 -6.30
N SER A 36 6.35 10.33 -5.81
CA SER A 36 6.87 10.39 -4.43
C SER A 36 8.40 10.17 -4.40
N PRO A 37 9.18 11.11 -4.97
CA PRO A 37 10.63 11.00 -4.98
C PRO A 37 11.21 10.85 -3.58
N SER A 38 12.16 9.93 -3.39
CA SER A 38 12.75 9.63 -2.06
C SER A 38 13.35 10.86 -1.38
N LEU A 39 13.87 11.80 -2.16
CA LEU A 39 14.52 13.02 -1.63
C LEU A 39 13.58 14.21 -1.46
N ASP A 40 12.29 14.04 -1.74
CA ASP A 40 11.27 15.09 -1.58
C ASP A 40 10.15 14.63 -0.61
N PRO A 41 10.35 14.79 0.71
CA PRO A 41 9.36 14.39 1.69
C PRO A 41 8.01 15.11 1.57
N VAL A 42 7.97 16.30 0.97
CA VAL A 42 6.72 17.05 0.76
C VAL A 42 5.87 16.38 -0.31
N ALA A 43 6.48 15.88 -1.37
CA ALA A 43 5.80 15.12 -2.41
C ALA A 43 5.17 13.82 -1.90
N HIS A 44 5.66 13.28 -0.79
CA HIS A 44 5.11 12.05 -0.18
C HIS A 44 3.69 12.21 0.39
N HIS A 45 3.23 13.43 0.66
CA HIS A 45 1.93 13.64 1.31
C HIS A 45 0.75 13.07 0.52
N ALA A 46 0.78 13.19 -0.80
CA ALA A 46 -0.29 12.68 -1.66
C ALA A 46 -0.39 11.14 -1.60
N VAL A 47 0.73 10.44 -1.79
CA VAL A 47 0.75 8.98 -1.74
C VAL A 47 0.46 8.45 -0.34
N GLN A 48 0.90 9.14 0.71
CA GLN A 48 0.58 8.81 2.10
C GLN A 48 -0.92 8.89 2.38
N ALA A 49 -1.59 9.94 1.91
CA ALA A 49 -3.03 10.09 2.06
C ALA A 49 -3.78 8.95 1.36
N LEU A 50 -3.43 8.66 0.10
CA LEU A 50 -4.02 7.56 -0.66
C LEU A 50 -3.87 6.21 0.05
N LEU A 51 -2.68 5.90 0.53
CA LEU A 51 -2.42 4.64 1.25
C LEU A 51 -3.17 4.59 2.58
N ALA A 52 -3.16 5.68 3.35
CA ALA A 52 -3.86 5.75 4.63
C ALA A 52 -5.37 5.55 4.46
N ASP A 53 -5.98 6.20 3.47
CA ASP A 53 -7.41 6.09 3.19
C ASP A 53 -7.80 4.67 2.76
N ASN A 54 -7.03 4.06 1.87
CA ASN A 54 -7.26 2.68 1.43
C ASN A 54 -7.11 1.68 2.58
N LEU A 55 -6.08 1.83 3.42
CA LEU A 55 -5.89 0.98 4.59
C LEU A 55 -7.03 1.17 5.61
N ALA A 56 -7.46 2.40 5.83
CA ALA A 56 -8.59 2.69 6.72
C ALA A 56 -9.90 2.07 6.22
N ALA A 57 -10.15 2.12 4.91
CA ALA A 57 -11.30 1.47 4.27
C ALA A 57 -11.30 -0.06 4.43
N LEU A 58 -10.11 -0.67 4.50
CA LEU A 58 -9.93 -2.09 4.80
C LEU A 58 -10.06 -2.43 6.30
N GLY A 59 -10.37 -1.47 7.15
CA GLY A 59 -10.56 -1.69 8.59
C GLY A 59 -9.28 -1.59 9.42
N TYR A 60 -8.24 -0.96 8.90
CA TYR A 60 -7.02 -0.71 9.64
C TYR A 60 -7.06 0.64 10.37
N ALA A 61 -6.46 0.69 11.55
CA ALA A 61 -6.09 1.93 12.21
C ALA A 61 -4.70 2.35 11.70
N VAL A 62 -4.62 3.51 11.10
CA VAL A 62 -3.38 4.02 10.48
C VAL A 62 -2.79 5.12 11.33
N ARG A 63 -1.49 5.06 11.58
CA ARG A 63 -0.71 6.09 12.28
C ARG A 63 0.42 6.57 11.38
N ARG A 64 0.65 7.87 11.39
CA ARG A 64 1.83 8.49 10.77
C ARG A 64 2.91 8.64 11.81
N LEU A 65 4.07 8.04 11.54
CA LEU A 65 5.23 8.09 12.42
C LEU A 65 6.30 8.96 11.77
N PRO A 66 6.64 10.11 12.36
CA PRO A 66 7.66 10.99 11.81
C PRO A 66 9.02 10.28 11.74
N ALA A 67 9.72 10.51 10.64
CA ALA A 67 11.08 10.04 10.42
C ALA A 67 11.94 11.22 9.94
N PRO A 68 12.87 11.72 10.74
CA PRO A 68 13.54 13.01 10.49
C PRO A 68 14.27 13.10 9.14
N ARG A 69 14.72 11.98 8.59
CA ARG A 69 15.49 11.94 7.33
C ARG A 69 14.68 11.48 6.12
N SER A 70 13.61 10.73 6.34
CA SER A 70 12.86 10.06 5.26
C SER A 70 11.38 10.46 5.22
N GLY A 71 10.99 11.50 5.95
CA GLY A 71 9.62 11.99 5.98
C GLY A 71 8.76 11.26 7.01
N VAL A 72 7.80 10.45 6.57
CA VAL A 72 6.83 9.80 7.46
C VAL A 72 6.72 8.32 7.11
N HIS A 73 6.64 7.48 8.13
CA HIS A 73 6.24 6.10 7.96
C HIS A 73 4.75 5.93 8.23
N LEU A 74 4.08 5.08 7.47
CA LEU A 74 2.73 4.65 7.77
C LEU A 74 2.78 3.34 8.53
N TYR A 75 2.19 3.33 9.71
CA TYR A 75 1.97 2.13 10.49
C TYR A 75 0.49 1.81 10.56
N ALA A 76 0.10 0.64 10.09
CA ALA A 76 -1.28 0.21 10.06
C ALA A 76 -1.46 -1.12 10.81
N ARG A 77 -2.50 -1.22 11.60
CA ARG A 77 -2.89 -2.47 12.26
C ARG A 77 -4.40 -2.67 12.17
N PRO A 78 -4.90 -3.91 12.10
CA PRO A 78 -6.33 -4.17 12.12
C PRO A 78 -6.97 -3.54 13.37
N ARG A 79 -8.11 -2.85 13.20
CA ARG A 79 -8.89 -2.28 14.32
C ARG A 79 -9.45 -3.38 15.22
N ARG A 80 -9.82 -4.51 14.59
CA ARG A 80 -10.31 -5.70 15.28
C ARG A 80 -9.26 -6.80 15.13
N ARG A 81 -8.65 -7.18 16.22
CA ARG A 81 -7.67 -8.26 16.27
C ARG A 81 -8.17 -9.36 17.20
N ARG A 82 -8.14 -10.60 16.72
CA ARG A 82 -8.42 -11.77 17.55
C ARG A 82 -7.21 -12.00 18.48
N ARG A 83 -7.46 -12.07 19.78
CA ARG A 83 -6.40 -12.37 20.77
C ARG A 83 -5.80 -13.74 20.46
N GLY A 84 -4.47 -13.83 20.49
CA GLY A 84 -3.75 -15.09 20.21
C GLY A 84 -3.65 -15.45 18.71
N ALA A 85 -4.23 -14.66 17.80
CA ALA A 85 -4.05 -14.90 16.38
C ALA A 85 -2.58 -14.65 15.95
N PRO A 86 -2.04 -15.44 15.03
CA PRO A 86 -0.72 -15.20 14.46
C PRO A 86 -0.62 -13.80 13.86
N LEU A 87 0.56 -13.20 13.98
CA LEU A 87 0.86 -11.90 13.39
C LEU A 87 1.50 -12.10 12.02
N GLN A 88 0.95 -11.43 11.00
CA GLN A 88 1.61 -11.23 9.72
C GLN A 88 2.09 -9.79 9.65
N LEU A 89 3.35 -9.58 9.35
CA LEU A 89 3.93 -8.27 9.09
C LEU A 89 4.19 -8.11 7.59
N ILE A 90 3.57 -7.10 6.99
CA ILE A 90 3.83 -6.71 5.61
C ILE A 90 4.63 -5.42 5.65
N VAL A 91 5.78 -5.41 5.00
CA VAL A 91 6.67 -4.24 4.91
C VAL A 91 6.85 -3.88 3.45
N GLY A 92 6.75 -2.61 3.14
CA GLY A 92 6.95 -2.07 1.79
C GLY A 92 7.38 -0.61 1.88
N HIS A 93 7.60 0.01 0.73
CA HIS A 93 7.91 1.43 0.65
C HIS A 93 7.05 2.09 -0.42
N TYR A 94 6.78 3.38 -0.28
CA TYR A 94 5.98 4.18 -1.20
C TYR A 94 6.79 5.26 -1.91
N ASP A 95 8.01 5.52 -1.45
CA ASP A 95 8.91 6.45 -2.13
C ASP A 95 9.53 5.80 -3.36
N THR A 96 9.86 6.63 -4.34
CA THR A 96 10.44 6.20 -5.62
C THR A 96 11.79 6.85 -5.86
N VAL A 97 12.65 6.16 -6.60
CA VAL A 97 13.99 6.67 -6.99
C VAL A 97 13.93 7.70 -8.12
N TRP A 98 12.78 7.83 -8.77
CA TRP A 98 12.60 8.72 -9.92
C TRP A 98 12.28 10.14 -9.48
N PRO A 99 12.85 11.17 -10.12
CA PRO A 99 12.51 12.56 -9.82
C PRO A 99 11.07 12.88 -10.25
N ALA A 100 10.50 13.91 -9.62
CA ALA A 100 9.18 14.42 -10.03
C ALA A 100 9.21 14.85 -11.51
N GLY A 101 8.11 14.60 -12.22
CA GLY A 101 7.98 14.88 -13.66
C GLY A 101 8.40 13.72 -14.55
N THR A 102 8.93 12.61 -14.00
CA THR A 102 9.33 11.44 -14.79
C THR A 102 8.16 10.84 -15.58
N LEU A 103 6.92 10.95 -15.10
CA LEU A 103 5.74 10.48 -15.82
C LEU A 103 5.51 11.17 -17.17
N ALA A 104 6.10 12.34 -17.41
CA ALA A 104 6.03 13.02 -18.70
C ALA A 104 6.79 12.26 -19.81
N THR A 105 7.85 11.57 -19.46
CA THR A 105 8.69 10.79 -20.39
C THR A 105 8.49 9.28 -20.24
N MET A 106 8.02 8.84 -19.11
CA MET A 106 7.76 7.44 -18.78
C MET A 106 6.34 7.30 -18.18
N PRO A 107 5.30 7.42 -19.03
CA PRO A 107 3.92 7.43 -18.57
C PRO A 107 3.50 6.05 -18.03
N PHE A 108 2.55 6.05 -17.12
CA PHE A 108 1.87 4.82 -16.72
C PHE A 108 1.15 4.22 -17.93
N ALA A 109 1.45 2.96 -18.23
CA ALA A 109 0.81 2.19 -19.31
C ALA A 109 0.59 0.74 -18.86
N ILE A 110 -0.45 0.10 -19.42
CA ILE A 110 -0.80 -1.31 -19.19
C ILE A 110 -0.74 -2.04 -20.52
#